data_b190a2130d53c5286ed2b2abe9a674b5
#
_entry.id   b190a2130d53c5286ed2b2abe9a674b5
#
_cell.length_a   1.000
_cell.length_b   1.000
_cell.length_c   1.000
_cell.angle_alpha   90.00
_cell.angle_beta   90.00
_cell.angle_gamma   90.00
#
_symmetry.space_group_name_H-M   'P 1'
#
loop_
_entity.id
_entity.type
_entity.pdbx_description
1 polymer ?
#
loop_
_entity_poly.entity_id
_entity_poly.type
_entity_poly.pdbx_seq_one_letter_code
_entity_poly.pdbx_strand_id
1 'polypeptide(L)'
;LFAYEAKRVFMDRLVGSDRELVDRWIKDIGKRWGKNVKDVYWTDILTSGASSLSHSYEEVADIEKVNIAASAALTNYNMISNKPMDLVLFNFALEHLLIILRIIKQPKGNALLVGVGGSGRQSMTRLACYICDFEPC
;
A
#
# COMPACT_ATOMS: atom_id res chain seq x y z
N LEU A 1 -12.86 -0.98 5.00
CA LEU A 1 -12.11 -2.01 4.26
C LEU A 1 -12.71 -2.28 2.87
N PHE A 2 -13.99 -2.70 2.75
CA PHE A 2 -14.60 -3.02 1.46
C PHE A 2 -14.41 -1.92 0.40
N ALA A 3 -14.72 -0.67 0.74
CA ALA A 3 -14.57 0.47 -0.18
C ALA A 3 -13.10 0.70 -0.59
N TYR A 4 -12.17 0.53 0.33
CA TYR A 4 -10.74 0.63 0.06
C TYR A 4 -10.27 -0.46 -0.92
N GLU A 5 -10.65 -1.71 -0.69
CA GLU A 5 -10.32 -2.82 -1.59
C GLU A 5 -10.98 -2.67 -2.96
N ALA A 6 -12.24 -2.21 -3.01
CA ALA A 6 -12.91 -1.94 -4.28
C ALA A 6 -12.21 -0.84 -5.08
N LYS A 7 -11.78 0.24 -4.43
CA LYS A 7 -10.97 1.29 -5.08
C LYS A 7 -9.68 0.71 -5.63
N ARG A 8 -8.92 -0.03 -4.83
CA ARG A 8 -7.66 -0.65 -5.23
C ARG A 8 -7.82 -1.57 -6.46
N VAL A 9 -8.87 -2.39 -6.48
CA VAL A 9 -9.07 -3.37 -7.56
C VAL A 9 -9.58 -2.73 -8.85
N PHE A 10 -10.50 -1.78 -8.75
CA PHE A 10 -11.21 -1.26 -9.92
C PHE A 10 -10.67 0.08 -10.40
N MET A 11 -10.15 0.95 -9.54
CA MET A 11 -9.77 2.31 -9.92
C MET A 11 -8.35 2.44 -10.47
N ASP A 12 -7.42 1.53 -10.16
CA ASP A 12 -6.02 1.62 -10.59
C ASP A 12 -5.83 1.60 -12.11
N ARG A 13 -6.76 0.98 -12.83
CA ARG A 13 -6.74 0.89 -14.29
C ARG A 13 -7.61 1.93 -15.00
N LEU A 14 -8.27 2.81 -14.24
CA LEU A 14 -9.15 3.84 -14.77
C LEU A 14 -8.47 5.21 -14.76
N VAL A 15 -8.84 6.05 -15.71
CA VAL A 15 -8.33 7.42 -15.83
C VAL A 15 -9.48 8.42 -15.95
N GLY A 16 -9.22 9.67 -15.55
CA GLY A 16 -10.13 10.79 -15.74
C GLY A 16 -11.53 10.55 -15.16
N SER A 17 -12.54 10.80 -15.98
CA SER A 17 -13.96 10.74 -15.62
C SER A 17 -14.44 9.37 -15.15
N ASP A 18 -13.84 8.27 -15.65
CA ASP A 18 -14.24 6.93 -15.28
C ASP A 18 -13.85 6.62 -13.81
N ARG A 19 -12.71 7.14 -13.38
CA ARG A 19 -12.26 7.04 -11.98
C ARG A 19 -13.23 7.76 -11.03
N GLU A 20 -13.65 8.97 -11.40
CA GLU A 20 -14.63 9.75 -10.64
C GLU A 20 -16.00 9.06 -10.57
N LEU A 21 -16.42 8.43 -11.69
CA LEU A 21 -17.68 7.70 -11.76
C LEU A 21 -17.69 6.50 -10.80
N VAL A 22 -16.63 5.70 -10.81
CA VAL A 22 -16.51 4.54 -9.90
C VAL A 22 -16.43 4.98 -8.44
N ASP A 23 -15.69 6.05 -8.10
CA ASP A 23 -15.65 6.58 -6.74
C ASP A 23 -17.06 7.01 -6.26
N ARG A 24 -17.81 7.65 -7.13
CA ARG A 24 -19.20 8.03 -6.86
C ARG A 24 -20.08 6.80 -6.59
N TRP A 25 -19.98 5.76 -7.41
CA TRP A 25 -20.72 4.51 -7.21
C TRP A 25 -20.38 3.83 -5.88
N ILE A 26 -19.12 3.75 -5.52
CA ILE A 26 -18.68 3.18 -4.25
C ILE A 26 -19.27 3.97 -3.06
N LYS A 27 -19.24 5.30 -3.15
CA LYS A 27 -19.84 6.18 -2.13
C LYS A 27 -21.36 6.02 -2.03
N ASP A 28 -22.04 5.90 -3.16
CA ASP A 28 -23.51 5.72 -3.19
C ASP A 28 -23.95 4.35 -2.65
N ILE A 29 -23.19 3.29 -2.95
CA ILE A 29 -23.40 1.97 -2.35
C ILE A 29 -23.20 2.05 -0.82
N GLY A 30 -22.16 2.71 -0.36
CA GLY A 30 -21.91 2.93 1.07
C GLY A 30 -23.08 3.63 1.76
N LYS A 31 -23.63 4.69 1.15
CA LYS A 31 -24.80 5.40 1.68
C LYS A 31 -26.02 4.49 1.79
N ARG A 32 -26.29 3.64 0.79
CA ARG A 32 -27.39 2.67 0.83
C ARG A 32 -27.28 1.69 2.00
N TRP A 33 -26.08 1.41 2.46
CA TRP A 33 -25.81 0.59 3.64
C TRP A 33 -25.71 1.40 4.95
N GLY A 34 -26.10 2.67 4.91
CA GLY A 34 -26.04 3.57 6.07
C GLY A 34 -24.62 3.89 6.54
N LYS A 35 -23.63 3.76 5.63
CA LYS A 35 -22.22 4.02 5.92
C LYS A 35 -21.69 5.16 5.05
N ASN A 36 -21.00 6.11 5.68
CA ASN A 36 -20.21 7.10 4.97
C ASN A 36 -18.85 6.46 4.61
N VAL A 37 -18.55 6.38 3.31
CA VAL A 37 -17.25 5.93 2.82
C VAL A 37 -16.25 7.06 3.03
N LYS A 38 -15.28 6.84 3.92
CA LYS A 38 -14.16 7.74 4.16
C LYS A 38 -12.98 7.33 3.29
N ASP A 39 -12.17 8.31 2.90
CA ASP A 39 -10.87 8.06 2.29
C ASP A 39 -9.86 7.79 3.42
N VAL A 40 -9.72 6.52 3.77
CA VAL A 40 -8.83 6.01 4.80
C VAL A 40 -7.98 4.90 4.22
N TYR A 41 -6.79 4.73 4.78
CA TYR A 41 -5.89 3.65 4.39
C TYR A 41 -6.13 2.41 5.27
N TRP A 42 -5.80 1.26 4.72
CA TRP A 42 -5.83 -0.01 5.48
C TRP A 42 -4.51 -0.71 5.30
N THR A 43 -3.88 -1.09 6.39
CA THR A 43 -2.57 -1.73 6.36
C THR A 43 -2.28 -2.45 7.67
N ASP A 44 -1.32 -3.35 7.63
CA ASP A 44 -0.75 -4.03 8.79
C ASP A 44 0.71 -3.63 9.05
N ILE A 45 1.24 -2.63 8.33
CA ILE A 45 2.63 -2.18 8.47
C ILE A 45 2.94 -1.69 9.89
N LEU A 46 1.95 -1.15 10.59
CA LEU A 46 2.11 -0.62 11.95
C LEU A 46 2.26 -1.74 12.99
N THR A 47 1.80 -2.95 12.69
CA THR A 47 1.87 -4.12 13.57
C THR A 47 3.01 -5.07 13.23
N SER A 48 3.73 -4.85 12.15
CA SER A 48 4.81 -5.72 11.64
C SER A 48 6.07 -5.76 12.51
N GLY A 49 6.14 -5.02 13.63
CA GLY A 49 7.29 -5.04 14.56
C GLY A 49 7.05 -5.85 15.84
N ALA A 50 5.85 -6.30 16.10
CA ALA A 50 5.53 -7.15 17.24
C ALA A 50 5.51 -8.61 16.77
N SER A 51 6.26 -9.46 17.43
CA SER A 51 6.35 -10.92 17.22
C SER A 51 5.01 -11.65 17.48
N SER A 52 3.94 -11.19 16.88
CA SER A 52 2.62 -11.82 16.98
C SER A 52 2.23 -12.46 15.66
N LEU A 53 1.85 -13.72 15.74
CA LEU A 53 1.32 -14.55 14.66
C LEU A 53 0.04 -14.02 13.97
N SER A 54 -0.45 -12.86 14.36
CA SER A 54 -1.62 -12.21 13.77
C SER A 54 -1.28 -10.77 13.34
N HIS A 55 -0.91 -10.59 12.08
CA HIS A 55 -0.86 -9.27 11.47
C HIS A 55 -2.30 -8.76 11.30
N SER A 56 -2.73 -7.86 12.17
CA SER A 56 -4.05 -7.23 12.06
C SER A 56 -4.01 -6.17 10.97
N TYR A 57 -4.92 -6.29 10.01
CA TYR A 57 -5.10 -5.31 8.95
C TYR A 57 -6.02 -4.22 9.45
N GLU A 58 -5.48 -3.06 9.77
CA GLU A 58 -6.15 -1.99 10.51
C GLU A 58 -6.40 -0.75 9.66
N GLU A 59 -7.43 0.01 10.05
CA GLU A 59 -7.73 1.32 9.48
C GLU A 59 -6.72 2.36 9.97
N VAL A 60 -6.10 3.08 9.05
CA VAL A 60 -5.18 4.16 9.33
C VAL A 60 -5.69 5.44 8.68
N ALA A 61 -6.12 6.39 9.51
CA ALA A 61 -6.60 7.69 9.04
C ALA A 61 -5.45 8.67 8.74
N ASP A 62 -4.29 8.44 9.35
CA ASP A 62 -3.12 9.33 9.28
C ASP A 62 -1.97 8.64 8.52
N ILE A 63 -1.73 9.08 7.29
CA ILE A 63 -0.66 8.58 6.44
C ILE A 63 0.74 8.83 7.02
N GLU A 64 0.89 9.80 7.92
CA GLU A 64 2.17 10.11 8.55
C GLU A 64 2.66 8.96 9.43
N LYS A 65 1.77 8.22 10.07
CA LYS A 65 2.13 7.01 10.82
C LYS A 65 2.72 5.94 9.90
N VAL A 66 2.15 5.81 8.71
CA VAL A 66 2.67 4.90 7.68
C VAL A 66 4.05 5.36 7.20
N ASN A 67 4.23 6.67 7.01
CA ASN A 67 5.50 7.25 6.62
C ASN A 67 6.61 6.94 7.63
N ILE A 68 6.33 7.14 8.92
CA ILE A 68 7.29 6.83 10.00
C ILE A 68 7.68 5.34 9.96
N ALA A 69 6.71 4.44 9.88
CA ALA A 69 6.96 3.00 9.85
C ALA A 69 7.73 2.57 8.59
N ALA A 70 7.36 3.08 7.42
CA ALA A 70 8.04 2.79 6.15
C ALA A 70 9.46 3.35 6.12
N SER A 71 9.69 4.56 6.67
CA SER A 71 11.00 5.18 6.79
C SER A 71 11.92 4.41 7.73
N ALA A 72 11.38 3.93 8.85
CA ALA A 72 12.11 3.05 9.76
C ALA A 72 12.50 1.72 9.07
N ALA A 73 11.58 1.11 8.33
CA ALA A 73 11.87 -0.10 7.55
C ALA A 73 12.93 0.14 6.47
N LEU A 74 12.90 1.27 5.77
CA LEU A 74 13.90 1.66 4.78
C LEU A 74 15.28 1.84 5.42
N THR A 75 15.34 2.50 6.57
CA THR A 75 16.58 2.68 7.34
C THR A 75 17.17 1.33 7.74
N ASN A 76 16.36 0.45 8.30
CA ASN A 76 16.78 -0.90 8.68
C ASN A 76 17.25 -1.72 7.49
N TYR A 77 16.53 -1.67 6.37
CA TYR A 77 16.94 -2.31 5.12
C TYR A 77 18.32 -1.81 4.68
N ASN A 78 18.55 -0.51 4.69
CA ASN A 78 19.81 0.09 4.26
C ASN A 78 21.00 -0.25 5.18
N MET A 79 20.74 -0.57 6.45
CA MET A 79 21.78 -1.03 7.37
C MET A 79 22.30 -2.44 7.08
N ILE A 80 21.42 -3.32 6.58
CA ILE A 80 21.75 -4.74 6.37
C ILE A 80 22.02 -5.08 4.90
N SER A 81 21.57 -4.22 3.98
CA SER A 81 21.64 -4.49 2.54
C SER A 81 22.98 -4.04 1.94
N ASN A 82 23.57 -4.88 1.10
CA ASN A 82 24.73 -4.52 0.27
C ASN A 82 24.39 -3.53 -0.88
N LYS A 83 23.07 -3.25 -1.06
CA LYS A 83 22.57 -2.32 -2.08
C LYS A 83 21.58 -1.36 -1.41
N PRO A 84 22.07 -0.36 -0.68
CA PRO A 84 21.18 0.62 -0.05
C PRO A 84 20.34 1.36 -1.10
N MET A 85 19.16 1.80 -0.71
CA MET A 85 18.22 2.52 -1.55
C MET A 85 18.07 3.96 -1.05
N ASP A 86 18.12 4.91 -1.98
CA ASP A 86 17.69 6.28 -1.73
C ASP A 86 16.27 6.44 -2.28
N LEU A 87 15.27 6.31 -1.40
CA LEU A 87 13.87 6.35 -1.75
C LEU A 87 13.16 7.43 -0.94
N VAL A 88 12.57 8.39 -1.64
CA VAL A 88 11.76 9.44 -1.02
C VAL A 88 10.33 8.96 -0.87
N LEU A 89 9.85 8.86 0.37
CA LEU A 89 8.53 8.37 0.72
C LEU A 89 7.54 9.54 0.87
N PHE A 90 7.02 10.04 -0.26
CA PHE A 90 5.92 10.99 -0.28
C PHE A 90 4.56 10.27 -0.36
N ASN A 91 3.46 10.97 -0.09
CA ASN A 91 2.13 10.35 0.08
C ASN A 91 1.75 9.38 -1.05
N PHE A 92 1.94 9.78 -2.31
CA PHE A 92 1.65 8.92 -3.45
C PHE A 92 2.55 7.65 -3.49
N ALA A 93 3.82 7.76 -3.08
CA ALA A 93 4.70 6.61 -2.97
C ALA A 93 4.27 5.66 -1.85
N LEU A 94 3.82 6.21 -0.72
CA LEU A 94 3.29 5.42 0.40
C LEU A 94 2.01 4.68 0.00
N GLU A 95 1.08 5.33 -0.71
CA GLU A 95 -0.12 4.67 -1.24
C GLU A 95 0.23 3.46 -2.11
N HIS A 96 1.20 3.62 -3.01
CA HIS A 96 1.68 2.52 -3.86
C HIS A 96 2.37 1.42 -3.04
N LEU A 97 3.16 1.79 -2.04
CA LEU A 97 3.77 0.82 -1.12
C LEU A 97 2.69 -0.02 -0.42
N LEU A 98 1.64 0.61 0.10
CA LEU A 98 0.53 -0.11 0.74
C LEU A 98 -0.18 -1.08 -0.22
N ILE A 99 -0.38 -0.67 -1.47
CA ILE A 99 -0.96 -1.53 -2.51
C ILE A 99 -0.06 -2.75 -2.78
N ILE A 100 1.25 -2.53 -2.93
CA ILE A 100 2.22 -3.62 -3.17
C ILE A 100 2.25 -4.58 -1.98
N LEU A 101 2.35 -4.06 -0.75
CA LEU A 101 2.31 -4.86 0.48
C LEU A 101 1.06 -5.75 0.53
N ARG A 102 -0.10 -5.14 0.22
CA ARG A 102 -1.36 -5.88 0.20
C ARG A 102 -1.38 -7.00 -0.82
N ILE A 103 -0.86 -6.75 -2.03
CA ILE A 103 -0.84 -7.75 -3.10
C ILE A 103 0.12 -8.90 -2.77
N ILE A 104 1.34 -8.59 -2.29
CA ILE A 104 2.36 -9.59 -1.96
C ILE A 104 1.86 -10.55 -0.86
N LYS A 105 1.13 -10.03 0.14
CA LYS A 105 0.59 -10.82 1.25
C LYS A 105 -0.62 -11.68 0.87
N GLN A 106 -1.25 -11.44 -0.29
CA GLN A 106 -2.36 -12.26 -0.75
C GLN A 106 -1.88 -13.57 -1.37
N PRO A 107 -2.52 -14.71 -1.09
CA PRO A 107 -2.22 -15.97 -1.76
C PRO A 107 -2.34 -15.81 -3.29
N LYS A 108 -1.29 -16.17 -4.03
CA LYS A 108 -1.22 -16.02 -5.49
C LYS A 108 -1.36 -14.57 -5.97
N GLY A 109 -1.03 -13.59 -5.12
CA GLY A 109 -1.02 -12.18 -5.49
C GLY A 109 0.03 -11.90 -6.56
N ASN A 110 -0.38 -11.20 -7.63
CA ASN A 110 0.51 -10.78 -8.70
C ASN A 110 0.29 -9.29 -8.98
N ALA A 111 1.37 -8.54 -9.13
CA ALA A 111 1.34 -7.13 -9.46
C ALA A 111 2.11 -6.85 -10.75
N LEU A 112 1.54 -6.03 -11.63
CA LEU A 112 2.23 -5.46 -12.77
C LEU A 112 2.48 -3.97 -12.51
N LEU A 113 3.75 -3.61 -12.31
CA LEU A 113 4.17 -2.24 -12.05
C LEU A 113 4.65 -1.58 -13.35
N VAL A 114 3.84 -0.70 -13.89
CA VAL A 114 4.12 0.05 -15.13
C VAL A 114 4.54 1.47 -14.80
N GLY A 115 5.55 1.98 -15.48
CA GLY A 115 6.04 3.37 -15.31
C GLY A 115 7.34 3.61 -16.06
N VAL A 116 7.76 4.86 -16.10
CA VAL A 116 9.02 5.28 -16.74
C VAL A 116 10.25 4.78 -15.98
N GLY A 117 11.40 4.72 -16.63
CA GLY A 117 12.67 4.40 -15.99
C GLY A 117 12.97 5.36 -14.84
N GLY A 118 13.54 4.86 -13.75
CA GLY A 118 13.87 5.67 -12.57
C GLY A 118 12.68 6.03 -11.65
N SER A 119 11.48 5.51 -11.88
CA SER A 119 10.29 5.82 -11.06
C SER A 119 10.27 5.12 -9.68
N GLY A 120 11.37 4.52 -9.24
CA GLY A 120 11.47 3.89 -7.92
C GLY A 120 10.74 2.55 -7.76
N ARG A 121 10.14 1.99 -8.83
CA ARG A 121 9.37 0.74 -8.76
C ARG A 121 10.14 -0.43 -8.16
N GLN A 122 11.40 -0.63 -8.59
CA GLN A 122 12.26 -1.69 -8.07
C GLN A 122 12.57 -1.47 -6.58
N SER A 123 12.92 -0.25 -6.20
CA SER A 123 13.19 0.10 -4.81
C SER A 123 11.94 -0.09 -3.94
N MET A 124 10.78 0.33 -4.43
CA MET A 124 9.50 0.16 -3.75
C MET A 124 9.15 -1.32 -3.56
N THR A 125 9.37 -2.15 -4.59
CA THR A 125 9.14 -3.61 -4.51
C THR A 125 10.10 -4.26 -3.51
N ARG A 126 11.39 -3.90 -3.54
CA ARG A 126 12.37 -4.42 -2.57
C ARG A 126 12.02 -4.05 -1.14
N LEU A 127 11.62 -2.80 -0.91
CA LEU A 127 11.16 -2.35 0.41
C LEU A 127 9.92 -3.12 0.86
N ALA A 128 8.94 -3.32 -0.04
CA ALA A 128 7.75 -4.11 0.26
C ALA A 128 8.07 -5.57 0.59
N CYS A 129 8.97 -6.20 -0.18
CA CYS A 129 9.44 -7.57 0.12
C CYS A 129 10.12 -7.64 1.48
N TYR A 130 10.99 -6.68 1.79
CA TYR A 130 11.66 -6.60 3.08
C TYR A 130 10.67 -6.49 4.25
N ILE A 131 9.67 -5.62 4.15
CA ILE A 131 8.63 -5.45 5.17
C ILE A 131 7.79 -6.73 5.35
N CYS A 132 7.65 -7.53 4.31
CA CYS A 132 6.88 -8.78 4.32
C CYS A 132 7.71 -10.03 4.63
N ASP A 133 9.00 -9.90 4.92
CA ASP A 133 9.94 -11.02 5.07
C ASP A 133 10.00 -11.95 3.84
N PHE A 134 9.84 -11.38 2.64
CA PHE A 134 10.02 -12.09 1.38
C PHE A 134 11.36 -11.74 0.73
N GLU A 135 12.04 -12.74 0.18
CA GLU A 135 13.21 -12.51 -0.65
C GLU A 135 12.78 -12.03 -2.04
N PRO A 136 13.25 -10.83 -2.50
CA PRO A 136 13.01 -10.40 -3.87
C PRO A 136 13.88 -11.24 -4.82
N CYS A 137 13.25 -11.86 -5.80
CA CYS A 137 13.92 -12.59 -6.89
C CYS A 137 14.71 -11.66 -7.82
#